data_dac9e2c14c3ed309bb5dc948856c8170
#
_entry.id   dac9e2c14c3ed309bb5dc948856c8170
#
_cell.length_a   1.000
_cell.length_b   1.000
_cell.length_c   1.000
_cell.angle_alpha   90.00
_cell.angle_beta   90.00
_cell.angle_gamma   90.00
#
_symmetry.space_group_name_H-M   'P 1'
#
loop_
_entity.id
_entity.type
_entity.pdbx_description
1 polymer ?
#
loop_
_entity_poly.entity_id
_entity_poly.type
_entity_poly.pdbx_seq_one_letter_code
_entity_poly.pdbx_strand_id
1 'polypeptide(L)'
;RQVVLGDKALTAEEYKKFYESINPDNAEIIYRQVVGSLEEEKEIKEKAAIYSQMDKRAAARIFETLSTDPELLIDILSNMATADASGILGEMDPELAGKLTKELFNN
;
A
#
# COMPACT_ATOMS: atom_id res chain seq x y z
N ARG A 1 -8.36 4.90 -8.02
CA ARG A 1 -9.56 5.39 -7.33
C ARG A 1 -10.65 4.33 -7.30
N GLN A 2 -11.26 4.13 -6.18
CA GLN A 2 -12.42 3.25 -6.05
C GLN A 2 -13.70 3.97 -6.43
N VAL A 3 -14.59 3.25 -7.10
CA VAL A 3 -15.95 3.70 -7.33
C VAL A 3 -16.82 3.02 -6.30
N VAL A 4 -17.59 3.81 -5.57
CA VAL A 4 -18.44 3.31 -4.50
C VAL A 4 -19.90 3.47 -4.89
N LEU A 5 -20.66 2.38 -4.76
CA LEU A 5 -22.11 2.39 -4.91
C LEU A 5 -22.71 2.07 -3.53
N GLY A 6 -23.33 3.07 -2.90
CA GLY A 6 -23.72 2.93 -1.53
C GLY A 6 -22.50 2.81 -0.64
N ASP A 7 -22.45 1.78 0.18
CA ASP A 7 -21.36 1.56 1.14
C ASP A 7 -20.31 0.56 0.66
N LYS A 8 -20.36 0.13 -0.60
CA LYS A 8 -19.49 -0.91 -1.11
C LYS A 8 -18.68 -0.44 -2.30
N ALA A 9 -17.37 -0.72 -2.27
CA ALA A 9 -16.52 -0.55 -3.43
C ALA A 9 -16.85 -1.62 -4.46
N LEU A 10 -16.74 -1.28 -5.74
CA LEU A 10 -16.96 -2.22 -6.81
C LEU A 10 -15.78 -3.21 -6.91
N THR A 11 -16.08 -4.47 -7.22
CA THR A 11 -15.06 -5.43 -7.62
C THR A 11 -14.56 -5.07 -9.01
N ALA A 12 -13.44 -5.67 -9.44
CA ALA A 12 -12.92 -5.44 -10.78
C ALA A 12 -13.92 -5.80 -11.87
N GLU A 13 -14.65 -6.91 -11.69
CA GLU A 13 -15.68 -7.34 -12.65
C GLU A 13 -16.87 -6.41 -12.70
N GLU A 14 -17.33 -5.94 -11.54
CA GLU A 14 -18.42 -4.98 -11.46
C GLU A 14 -18.02 -3.65 -12.09
N TYR A 15 -16.77 -3.23 -11.86
CA TYR A 15 -16.22 -2.03 -12.46
C TYR A 15 -16.21 -2.15 -13.98
N LYS A 16 -15.78 -3.29 -14.49
CA LYS A 16 -15.78 -3.56 -15.95
C LYS A 16 -17.18 -3.46 -16.52
N LYS A 17 -18.15 -4.11 -15.89
CA LYS A 17 -19.54 -4.08 -16.33
C LYS A 17 -20.10 -2.65 -16.33
N PHE A 18 -19.77 -1.89 -15.30
CA PHE A 18 -20.19 -0.51 -15.20
C PHE A 18 -19.70 0.31 -16.40
N TYR A 19 -18.41 0.20 -16.71
CA TYR A 19 -17.82 0.94 -17.82
C TYR A 19 -18.26 0.43 -19.19
N GLU A 20 -18.52 -0.86 -19.33
CA GLU A 20 -19.06 -1.41 -20.57
C GLU A 20 -20.44 -0.83 -20.90
N SER A 21 -21.24 -0.55 -19.88
CA SER A 21 -22.55 0.05 -20.06
C SER A 21 -22.48 1.53 -20.45
N ILE A 22 -21.39 2.22 -20.09
CA ILE A 22 -21.23 3.65 -20.37
C ILE A 22 -20.44 3.87 -21.65
N ASN A 23 -19.33 3.18 -21.82
CA ASN A 23 -18.42 3.38 -22.94
C ASN A 23 -17.71 2.07 -23.32
N PRO A 24 -18.37 1.25 -24.13
CA PRO A 24 -17.82 -0.07 -24.49
C PRO A 24 -16.44 -0.01 -25.15
N ASP A 25 -16.16 1.05 -25.91
CA ASP A 25 -14.90 1.16 -26.64
C ASP A 25 -13.68 1.28 -25.72
N ASN A 26 -13.87 1.83 -24.52
CA ASN A 26 -12.77 2.04 -23.56
C ASN A 26 -12.84 1.11 -22.36
N ALA A 27 -13.89 0.30 -22.24
CA ALA A 27 -14.12 -0.51 -21.05
C ALA A 27 -12.96 -1.47 -20.75
N GLU A 28 -12.41 -2.09 -21.77
CA GLU A 28 -11.33 -3.05 -21.59
C GLU A 28 -10.04 -2.38 -21.08
N ILE A 29 -9.72 -1.21 -21.62
CA ILE A 29 -8.54 -0.45 -21.18
C ILE A 29 -8.68 -0.06 -19.71
N ILE A 30 -9.83 0.46 -19.35
CA ILE A 30 -10.14 0.87 -17.99
C ILE A 30 -10.08 -0.33 -17.03
N TYR A 31 -10.63 -1.46 -17.45
CA TYR A 31 -10.61 -2.68 -16.67
C TYR A 31 -9.17 -3.12 -16.36
N ARG A 32 -8.30 -3.10 -17.37
CA ARG A 32 -6.89 -3.47 -17.19
C ARG A 32 -6.18 -2.55 -16.19
N GLN A 33 -6.48 -1.25 -16.24
CA GLN A 33 -5.91 -0.29 -15.29
C GLN A 33 -6.38 -0.56 -13.87
N VAL A 34 -7.67 -0.84 -13.69
CA VAL A 34 -8.23 -1.14 -12.38
C VAL A 34 -7.62 -2.42 -11.81
N VAL A 35 -7.56 -3.49 -12.61
CA VAL A 35 -7.00 -4.77 -12.17
C VAL A 35 -5.53 -4.61 -11.80
N GLY A 36 -4.75 -3.87 -12.61
CA GLY A 36 -3.36 -3.61 -12.32
C GLY A 36 -3.17 -2.89 -10.99
N SER A 37 -3.97 -1.85 -10.73
CA SER A 37 -3.91 -1.12 -9.47
C SER A 37 -4.29 -1.99 -8.28
N LEU A 38 -5.31 -2.83 -8.42
CA LEU A 38 -5.73 -3.74 -7.35
C LEU A 38 -4.66 -4.78 -7.04
N GLU A 39 -3.99 -5.30 -8.07
CA GLU A 39 -2.91 -6.25 -7.89
C GLU A 39 -1.71 -5.62 -7.19
N GLU A 40 -1.35 -4.39 -7.53
CA GLU A 40 -0.27 -3.66 -6.88
C GLU A 40 -0.58 -3.42 -5.40
N GLU A 41 -1.79 -2.99 -5.08
CA GLU A 41 -2.21 -2.78 -3.70
C GLU A 41 -2.17 -4.08 -2.90
N LYS A 42 -2.63 -5.17 -3.49
CA LYS A 42 -2.61 -6.48 -2.85
C LYS A 42 -1.18 -6.92 -2.57
N GLU A 43 -0.29 -6.72 -3.53
CA GLU A 43 1.11 -7.10 -3.40
C GLU A 43 1.80 -6.34 -2.27
N ILE A 44 1.57 -5.03 -2.19
CA ILE A 44 2.14 -4.21 -1.12
C ILE A 44 1.59 -4.64 0.25
N LYS A 45 0.29 -4.92 0.34
CA LYS A 45 -0.31 -5.39 1.59
C LYS A 45 0.24 -6.74 2.02
N GLU A 46 0.48 -7.64 1.07
CA GLU A 46 1.09 -8.94 1.38
C GLU A 46 2.51 -8.78 1.90
N LYS A 47 3.29 -7.90 1.30
CA LYS A 47 4.65 -7.60 1.77
C LYS A 47 4.65 -6.93 3.13
N ALA A 48 3.74 -5.98 3.33
CA ALA A 48 3.59 -5.33 4.62
C ALA A 48 3.23 -6.34 5.72
N ALA A 49 2.38 -7.31 5.40
CA ALA A 49 2.00 -8.37 6.35
C ALA A 49 3.20 -9.21 6.78
N ILE A 50 4.14 -9.48 5.87
CA ILE A 50 5.35 -10.20 6.20
C ILE A 50 6.12 -9.48 7.30
N TYR A 51 6.35 -8.18 7.13
CA TYR A 51 7.09 -7.38 8.09
C TYR A 51 6.31 -7.16 9.40
N SER A 52 5.00 -7.04 9.31
CA SER A 52 4.18 -6.86 10.51
C SER A 52 4.21 -8.08 11.43
N GLN A 53 4.42 -9.28 10.87
CA GLN A 53 4.51 -10.52 11.62
C GLN A 53 5.91 -10.83 12.13
N MET A 54 6.91 -10.11 11.65
CA MET A 54 8.29 -10.29 12.10
C MET A 54 8.51 -9.66 13.47
N ASP A 55 9.58 -10.11 14.16
CA ASP A 55 10.09 -9.38 15.28
C ASP A 55 10.39 -7.93 14.87
N LYS A 56 9.98 -6.96 15.68
CA LYS A 56 10.06 -5.54 15.30
C LYS A 56 11.50 -5.07 15.11
N ARG A 57 12.42 -5.58 15.92
CA ARG A 57 13.84 -5.27 15.78
C ARG A 57 14.39 -5.85 14.48
N ALA A 58 14.02 -7.08 14.15
CA ALA A 58 14.48 -7.71 12.92
C ALA A 58 13.97 -6.94 11.70
N ALA A 59 12.71 -6.56 11.68
CA ALA A 59 12.13 -5.77 10.60
C ALA A 59 12.84 -4.40 10.49
N ALA A 60 13.11 -3.75 11.63
CA ALA A 60 13.82 -2.48 11.66
C ALA A 60 15.22 -2.59 11.04
N ARG A 61 15.94 -3.68 11.33
CA ARG A 61 17.28 -3.89 10.76
C ARG A 61 17.21 -4.05 9.23
N ILE A 62 16.21 -4.76 8.75
CA ILE A 62 16.01 -4.91 7.30
C ILE A 62 15.68 -3.55 6.67
N PHE A 63 14.78 -2.78 7.29
CA PHE A 63 14.41 -1.46 6.78
C PHE A 63 15.61 -0.53 6.72
N GLU A 64 16.53 -0.62 7.66
CA GLU A 64 17.75 0.18 7.64
C GLU A 64 18.64 -0.13 6.44
N THR A 65 18.61 -1.37 5.94
CA THR A 65 19.35 -1.72 4.73
C THR A 65 18.70 -1.16 3.47
N LEU A 66 17.44 -0.77 3.54
CA LEU A 66 16.67 -0.22 2.43
C LEU A 66 16.55 1.30 2.51
N SER A 67 17.40 1.95 3.27
CA SER A 67 17.34 3.39 3.53
C SER A 67 17.51 4.26 2.28
N THR A 68 18.04 3.68 1.19
CA THR A 68 18.18 4.39 -0.09
C THR A 68 16.87 4.48 -0.86
N ASP A 69 15.84 3.74 -0.45
CA ASP A 69 14.53 3.77 -1.08
C ASP A 69 13.44 4.06 -0.05
N PRO A 70 13.35 5.32 0.41
CA PRO A 70 12.39 5.68 1.45
C PRO A 70 10.94 5.54 0.99
N GLU A 71 10.65 5.70 -0.30
CA GLU A 71 9.29 5.54 -0.81
C GLU A 71 8.78 4.12 -0.61
N LEU A 72 9.64 3.13 -0.83
CA LEU A 72 9.30 1.73 -0.59
C LEU A 72 8.97 1.50 0.88
N LEU A 73 9.78 2.04 1.78
CA LEU A 73 9.55 1.91 3.22
C LEU A 73 8.24 2.57 3.65
N ILE A 74 7.94 3.74 3.10
CA ILE A 74 6.68 4.44 3.36
C ILE A 74 5.49 3.59 2.90
N ASP A 75 5.57 3.02 1.70
CA ASP A 75 4.51 2.18 1.15
C ASP A 75 4.27 0.95 2.04
N ILE A 76 5.33 0.32 2.51
CA ILE A 76 5.21 -0.84 3.39
C ILE A 76 4.59 -0.44 4.72
N LEU A 77 5.11 0.61 5.36
CA LEU A 77 4.65 1.06 6.67
C LEU A 77 3.20 1.54 6.64
N SER A 78 2.80 2.22 5.57
CA SER A 78 1.43 2.74 5.46
C SER A 78 0.39 1.66 5.21
N ASN A 79 0.82 0.45 4.85
CA ASN A 79 -0.07 -0.68 4.60
C ASN A 79 -0.10 -1.69 5.75
N MET A 80 0.46 -1.36 6.91
CA MET A 80 0.37 -2.22 8.08
C MET A 80 -0.37 -1.51 9.22
N ALA A 81 -0.76 -2.27 10.23
CA ALA A 81 -1.44 -1.71 11.40
C ALA A 81 -0.55 -0.68 12.10
N THR A 82 -1.16 0.36 12.64
CA THR A 82 -0.45 1.44 13.31
C THR A 82 0.47 0.93 14.41
N ALA A 83 0.01 -0.05 15.20
CA ALA A 83 0.80 -0.61 16.27
C ALA A 83 2.08 -1.30 15.75
N ASP A 84 1.97 -2.01 14.62
CA ASP A 84 3.11 -2.68 14.03
C ASP A 84 4.10 -1.68 13.43
N ALA A 85 3.60 -0.69 12.70
CA ALA A 85 4.44 0.35 12.13
C ALA A 85 5.18 1.13 13.21
N SER A 86 4.49 1.50 14.28
CA SER A 86 5.11 2.25 15.37
C SER A 86 6.17 1.41 16.10
N GLY A 87 5.93 0.11 16.24
CA GLY A 87 6.90 -0.79 16.85
C GLY A 87 8.19 -0.87 16.03
N ILE A 88 8.06 -0.98 14.72
CA ILE A 88 9.22 -1.03 13.82
C ILE A 88 9.97 0.31 13.84
N LEU A 89 9.25 1.42 13.72
CA LEU A 89 9.86 2.75 13.77
C LEU A 89 10.60 2.99 15.09
N GLY A 90 10.05 2.50 16.20
CA GLY A 90 10.69 2.65 17.50
C GLY A 90 12.00 1.89 17.64
N GLU A 91 12.20 0.83 16.84
CA GLU A 91 13.43 0.05 16.85
C GLU A 91 14.44 0.47 15.78
N MET A 92 14.07 1.39 14.91
CA MET A 92 14.93 1.86 13.82
C MET A 92 15.89 2.94 14.29
N ASP A 93 16.94 3.17 13.49
CA ASP A 93 17.79 4.33 13.62
C ASP A 93 16.95 5.61 13.69
N PRO A 94 17.14 6.47 14.71
CA PRO A 94 16.29 7.64 14.89
C PRO A 94 16.26 8.62 13.72
N GLU A 95 17.37 8.78 13.02
CA GLU A 95 17.41 9.68 11.87
C GLU A 95 16.55 9.18 10.73
N LEU A 96 16.65 7.89 10.44
CA LEU A 96 15.83 7.29 9.39
C LEU A 96 14.36 7.27 9.80
N ALA A 97 14.07 6.89 11.03
CA ALA A 97 12.70 6.88 11.55
C ALA A 97 12.08 8.27 11.48
N GLY A 98 12.86 9.31 11.80
CA GLY A 98 12.41 10.69 11.70
C GLY A 98 12.08 11.12 10.28
N LYS A 99 12.91 10.73 9.32
CA LYS A 99 12.64 11.01 7.91
C LYS A 99 11.36 10.35 7.43
N LEU A 100 11.20 9.08 7.76
CA LEU A 100 10.02 8.32 7.35
C LEU A 100 8.75 8.88 7.99
N THR A 101 8.82 9.22 9.27
CA THR A 101 7.70 9.82 9.97
C THR A 101 7.28 11.14 9.31
N LYS A 102 8.23 11.98 8.97
CA LYS A 102 7.95 13.26 8.33
C LYS A 102 7.24 13.06 6.99
N GLU A 103 7.70 12.11 6.20
CA GLU A 103 7.09 11.82 4.90
C GLU A 103 5.70 11.19 5.06
N LEU A 104 5.49 10.35 6.07
CA LEU A 104 4.18 9.79 6.35
C LEU A 104 3.15 10.88 6.66
N PHE A 105 3.55 11.93 7.38
CA PHE A 105 2.65 13.03 7.68
C PHE A 105 2.43 13.98 6.51
N ASN A 106 3.34 14.01 5.55
CA ASN A 106 3.22 14.86 4.37
C ASN A 106 2.41 14.21 3.24
N ASN A 107 2.08 12.96 3.38
CA ASN A 107 1.22 12.25 2.47
C ASN A 107 -0.20 12.18 3.04
#